data_e15017c48d54ca22f7dfa29ceafd57e5
#
_entry.id   e15017c48d54ca22f7dfa29ceafd57e5
#
_cell.length_a   1.000
_cell.length_b   1.000
_cell.length_c   1.000
_cell.angle_alpha   90.00
_cell.angle_beta   90.00
_cell.angle_gamma   90.00
#
_symmetry.space_group_name_H-M   'P 1'
#
loop_
_entity.id
_entity.type
_entity.pdbx_description
1 polymer ?
#
loop_
_entity_poly.entity_id
_entity_poly.type
_entity_poly.pdbx_seq_one_letter_code
_entity_poly.pdbx_strand_id
1 'polypeptide(L)'
;AGTILFIPDNVLHKTTYLNNAYHERLYIEFTDDYISDLIDILGFEQFKDTFYMHFFSIPDNHRHEFLSIFSVLINERQNSNALSPCVYKNYLQNLLILLCRYCDNKPASPASLVDTVSIADVSVQKAMNYIMLNYNKDITLDEIADMLHLNPSYFSKKFKAVNGFGFKEYLNTIRINHSEQLLLETDMSITE
;
A
#
# COMPACT_ATOMS: atom_id res chain seq x y z
N ALA A 1 -8.83 -7.36 17.83
CA ALA A 1 -9.30 -6.88 16.53
C ALA A 1 -8.21 -7.16 15.49
N GLY A 2 -8.58 -7.63 14.29
CA GLY A 2 -7.68 -7.79 13.17
C GLY A 2 -7.69 -6.52 12.31
N THR A 3 -6.53 -6.14 11.80
CA THR A 3 -6.40 -5.00 10.89
C THR A 3 -5.72 -5.47 9.61
N ILE A 4 -6.23 -5.04 8.47
CA ILE A 4 -5.62 -5.28 7.17
C ILE A 4 -5.15 -3.94 6.62
N LEU A 5 -3.93 -3.90 6.11
CA LEU A 5 -3.39 -2.76 5.39
C LEU A 5 -3.16 -3.19 3.95
N PHE A 6 -3.72 -2.45 3.01
CA PHE A 6 -3.43 -2.59 1.60
C PHE A 6 -2.32 -1.61 1.22
N ILE A 7 -1.23 -2.15 0.71
CA ILE A 7 -0.08 -1.36 0.28
C ILE A 7 0.08 -1.60 -1.21
N PRO A 8 -0.04 -0.56 -2.06
CA PRO A 8 0.23 -0.71 -3.48
C PRO A 8 1.71 -1.05 -3.70
N ASP A 9 1.99 -1.64 -4.84
CA ASP A 9 3.36 -1.82 -5.31
C ASP A 9 4.10 -0.47 -5.37
N ASN A 10 5.41 -0.52 -5.31
CA ASN A 10 6.26 0.67 -5.35
C ASN A 10 6.09 1.69 -4.20
N VAL A 11 5.29 1.38 -3.18
CA VAL A 11 5.20 2.19 -1.97
C VAL A 11 6.19 1.71 -0.92
N LEU A 12 7.23 2.51 -0.72
CA LEU A 12 8.16 2.27 0.38
C LEU A 12 7.43 2.44 1.71
N HIS A 13 7.41 1.38 2.50
CA HIS A 13 6.76 1.37 3.80
C HIS A 13 7.69 0.79 4.86
N LYS A 14 7.54 1.27 6.08
CA LYS A 14 8.26 0.77 7.25
C LYS A 14 7.28 0.44 8.35
N THR A 15 7.42 -0.73 8.91
CA THR A 15 6.70 -1.09 10.12
C THR A 15 7.57 -0.93 11.34
N THR A 16 7.07 -0.23 12.34
CA THR A 16 7.74 -0.07 13.63
C THR A 16 6.84 -0.64 14.72
N TYR A 17 7.42 -1.47 15.58
CA TYR A 17 6.73 -1.99 16.75
C TYR A 17 6.99 -1.07 17.93
N LEU A 18 5.93 -0.66 18.61
CA LEU A 18 6.01 0.27 19.75
C LEU A 18 6.25 -0.43 21.08
N ASN A 19 6.02 -1.73 21.12
CA ASN A 19 6.21 -2.56 22.33
C ASN A 19 6.76 -3.94 21.96
N ASN A 20 7.24 -4.66 22.93
CA ASN A 20 7.73 -6.04 22.78
C ASN A 20 6.59 -7.09 22.76
N ALA A 21 5.36 -6.70 22.46
CA ALA A 21 4.25 -7.64 22.33
C ALA A 21 4.44 -8.54 21.10
N TYR A 22 4.01 -9.79 21.23
CA TYR A 22 4.01 -10.73 20.12
C TYR A 22 3.03 -10.26 19.05
N HIS A 23 3.51 -10.11 17.82
CA HIS A 23 2.70 -9.76 16.65
C HIS A 23 2.80 -10.86 15.60
N GLU A 24 1.66 -11.39 15.23
CA GLU A 24 1.54 -12.33 14.12
C GLU A 24 1.03 -11.60 12.88
N ARG A 25 1.63 -11.88 11.73
CA ARG A 25 1.26 -11.26 10.45
C ARG A 25 1.13 -12.31 9.38
N LEU A 26 0.13 -12.12 8.55
CA LEU A 26 0.01 -12.73 7.25
C LEU A 26 0.32 -11.67 6.19
N TYR A 27 1.19 -11.99 5.26
CA TYR A 27 1.56 -11.17 4.13
C TYR A 27 1.08 -11.87 2.86
N ILE A 28 0.34 -11.15 2.01
CA ILE A 28 -0.14 -11.62 0.71
C ILE A 28 0.37 -10.63 -0.33
N GLU A 29 1.13 -11.11 -1.29
CA GLU A 29 1.61 -10.36 -2.45
C GLU A 29 0.92 -10.91 -3.69
N PHE A 30 0.46 -10.04 -4.57
CA PHE A 30 -0.26 -10.41 -5.77
C PHE A 30 -0.12 -9.34 -6.86
N THR A 31 -0.30 -9.74 -8.10
CA THR A 31 -0.34 -8.85 -9.27
C THR A 31 -1.77 -8.47 -9.62
N ASP A 32 -1.93 -7.45 -10.45
CA ASP A 32 -3.24 -6.94 -10.88
C ASP A 32 -4.10 -7.99 -11.58
N ASP A 33 -3.48 -9.00 -12.22
CA ASP A 33 -4.21 -10.12 -12.86
C ASP A 33 -5.12 -10.88 -11.89
N TYR A 34 -4.74 -10.94 -10.61
CA TYR A 34 -5.54 -11.60 -9.58
C TYR A 34 -6.78 -10.81 -9.18
N ILE A 35 -6.79 -9.52 -9.45
CA ILE A 35 -7.86 -8.58 -9.04
C ILE A 35 -8.50 -7.85 -10.22
N SER A 36 -8.12 -8.20 -11.46
CA SER A 36 -8.60 -7.53 -12.69
C SER A 36 -10.12 -7.45 -12.76
N ASP A 37 -10.83 -8.55 -12.45
CA ASP A 37 -12.30 -8.57 -12.46
C ASP A 37 -12.91 -7.55 -11.47
N LEU A 38 -12.25 -7.32 -10.35
CA LEU A 38 -12.70 -6.35 -9.35
C LEU A 38 -12.40 -4.91 -9.81
N ILE A 39 -11.25 -4.70 -10.43
CA ILE A 39 -10.88 -3.42 -11.03
C ILE A 39 -11.84 -3.07 -12.17
N ASP A 40 -12.20 -4.03 -13.02
CA ASP A 40 -13.13 -3.82 -14.14
C ASP A 40 -14.54 -3.44 -13.64
N ILE A 41 -14.99 -4.02 -12.53
CA ILE A 41 -16.30 -3.72 -11.94
C ILE A 41 -16.33 -2.36 -11.25
N LEU A 42 -15.31 -2.04 -10.47
CA LEU A 42 -15.26 -0.79 -9.68
C LEU A 42 -14.77 0.41 -10.50
N GLY A 43 -13.93 0.16 -11.50
CA GLY A 43 -13.09 1.15 -12.13
C GLY A 43 -11.81 1.41 -11.33
N PHE A 44 -10.69 1.61 -12.04
CA PHE A 44 -9.36 1.73 -11.42
C PHE A 44 -9.27 2.85 -10.37
N GLU A 45 -9.80 4.03 -10.67
CA GLU A 45 -9.75 5.17 -9.74
C GLU A 45 -10.54 4.88 -8.46
N GLN A 46 -11.72 4.30 -8.55
CA GLN A 46 -12.52 3.93 -7.38
C GLN A 46 -11.86 2.79 -6.59
N PHE A 47 -11.24 1.82 -7.26
CA PHE A 47 -10.46 0.78 -6.61
C PHE A 47 -9.30 1.38 -5.80
N LYS A 48 -8.54 2.27 -6.43
CA LYS A 48 -7.43 2.98 -5.80
C LYS A 48 -7.87 3.80 -4.59
N ASP A 49 -8.94 4.58 -4.73
CA ASP A 49 -9.50 5.38 -3.63
C ASP A 49 -10.02 4.53 -2.46
N THR A 50 -10.45 3.30 -2.75
CA THR A 50 -10.96 2.38 -1.72
C THR A 50 -9.84 1.67 -0.98
N PHE A 51 -8.82 1.20 -1.69
CA PHE A 51 -7.84 0.27 -1.14
C PHE A 51 -6.48 0.89 -0.85
N TYR A 52 -5.96 1.76 -1.72
CA TYR A 52 -4.58 2.21 -1.63
C TYR A 52 -4.30 2.99 -0.35
N MET A 53 -3.34 2.48 0.43
CA MET A 53 -2.95 3.05 1.72
C MET A 53 -4.11 3.20 2.71
N HIS A 54 -5.07 2.26 2.67
CA HIS A 54 -6.16 2.21 3.63
C HIS A 54 -5.99 1.10 4.65
N PHE A 55 -6.36 1.41 5.89
CA PHE A 55 -6.52 0.43 6.96
C PHE A 55 -7.96 -0.02 7.05
N PHE A 56 -8.15 -1.31 7.04
CA PHE A 56 -9.45 -1.95 7.23
C PHE A 56 -9.46 -2.60 8.61
N SER A 57 -10.32 -2.13 9.47
CA SER A 57 -10.58 -2.79 10.77
C SER A 57 -11.64 -3.86 10.58
N ILE A 58 -11.32 -5.11 10.87
CA ILE A 58 -12.26 -6.23 10.75
C ILE A 58 -13.23 -6.15 11.94
N PRO A 59 -14.56 -6.01 11.69
CA PRO A 59 -15.55 -6.05 12.74
C PRO A 59 -15.60 -7.43 13.43
N ASP A 60 -15.80 -7.46 14.74
CA ASP A 60 -15.76 -8.70 15.51
C ASP A 60 -16.82 -9.72 15.05
N ASN A 61 -18.00 -9.26 14.62
CA ASN A 61 -19.09 -10.11 14.13
C ASN A 61 -18.79 -10.78 12.77
N HIS A 62 -17.84 -10.26 11.98
CA HIS A 62 -17.40 -10.82 10.69
C HIS A 62 -16.04 -11.50 10.75
N ARG A 63 -15.42 -11.52 11.93
CA ARG A 63 -14.04 -12.00 12.11
C ARG A 63 -13.82 -13.42 11.62
N HIS A 64 -14.81 -14.29 11.81
CA HIS A 64 -14.69 -15.70 11.43
C HIS A 64 -14.62 -15.90 9.91
N GLU A 65 -15.31 -15.06 9.11
CA GLU A 65 -15.27 -15.11 7.64
C GLU A 65 -13.86 -14.79 7.13
N PHE A 66 -13.24 -13.73 7.67
CA PHE A 66 -11.86 -13.37 7.34
C PHE A 66 -10.86 -14.44 7.76
N LEU A 67 -11.01 -15.00 8.97
CA LEU A 67 -10.14 -16.08 9.44
C LEU A 67 -10.28 -17.35 8.59
N SER A 68 -11.46 -17.67 8.09
CA SER A 68 -11.65 -18.81 7.20
C SER A 68 -10.92 -18.63 5.87
N ILE A 69 -10.94 -17.44 5.29
CA ILE A 69 -10.18 -17.12 4.07
C ILE A 69 -8.68 -17.30 4.31
N PHE A 70 -8.16 -16.72 5.38
CA PHE A 70 -6.73 -16.88 5.71
C PHE A 70 -6.35 -18.33 5.95
N SER A 71 -7.19 -19.10 6.60
CA SER A 71 -6.96 -20.53 6.84
C SER A 71 -6.85 -21.31 5.54
N VAL A 72 -7.73 -21.01 4.56
CA VAL A 72 -7.67 -21.66 3.22
C VAL A 72 -6.40 -21.26 2.50
N LEU A 73 -6.04 -19.96 2.47
CA LEU A 73 -4.83 -19.49 1.78
C LEU A 73 -3.55 -20.11 2.38
N ILE A 74 -3.48 -20.23 3.71
CA ILE A 74 -2.36 -20.88 4.40
C ILE A 74 -2.30 -22.36 4.07
N ASN A 75 -3.43 -23.06 4.11
CA ASN A 75 -3.50 -24.49 3.79
C ASN A 75 -3.12 -24.76 2.32
N GLU A 76 -3.60 -23.93 1.39
CA GLU A 76 -3.28 -24.04 -0.04
C GLU A 76 -1.78 -23.83 -0.29
N ARG A 77 -1.16 -22.91 0.44
CA ARG A 77 0.31 -22.71 0.36
C ARG A 77 1.09 -23.95 0.78
N GLN A 78 0.60 -24.67 1.79
CA GLN A 78 1.26 -25.90 2.28
C GLN A 78 1.04 -27.09 1.35
N ASN A 79 -0.09 -27.13 0.63
CA ASN A 79 -0.52 -28.25 -0.21
C ASN A 79 -0.72 -27.83 -1.68
N SER A 80 0.13 -26.93 -2.19
CA SER A 80 -0.04 -26.34 -3.52
C SER A 80 0.00 -27.37 -4.65
N ASN A 81 -0.83 -27.15 -5.66
CA ASN A 81 -0.97 -27.99 -6.85
C ASN A 81 -1.32 -27.12 -8.08
N ALA A 82 -1.61 -27.74 -9.21
CA ALA A 82 -1.91 -27.03 -10.45
C ALA A 82 -3.16 -26.12 -10.37
N LEU A 83 -4.06 -26.32 -9.42
CA LEU A 83 -5.28 -25.50 -9.22
C LEU A 83 -5.08 -24.37 -8.20
N SER A 84 -3.93 -24.34 -7.51
CA SER A 84 -3.66 -23.33 -6.47
C SER A 84 -3.79 -21.88 -6.96
N PRO A 85 -3.35 -21.50 -8.18
CA PRO A 85 -3.57 -20.15 -8.69
C PRO A 85 -5.05 -19.75 -8.73
N CYS A 86 -5.95 -20.67 -9.10
CA CYS A 86 -7.40 -20.42 -9.09
C CYS A 86 -7.93 -20.24 -7.66
N VAL A 87 -7.44 -21.03 -6.71
CA VAL A 87 -7.81 -20.90 -5.29
C VAL A 87 -7.34 -19.54 -4.76
N TYR A 88 -6.09 -19.16 -5.00
CA TYR A 88 -5.57 -17.86 -4.58
C TYR A 88 -6.37 -16.70 -5.16
N LYS A 89 -6.65 -16.72 -6.48
CA LYS A 89 -7.45 -15.67 -7.13
C LYS A 89 -8.83 -15.55 -6.48
N ASN A 90 -9.56 -16.66 -6.33
CA ASN A 90 -10.91 -16.66 -5.78
C ASN A 90 -10.96 -16.15 -4.33
N TYR A 91 -10.06 -16.62 -3.47
CA TYR A 91 -10.06 -16.24 -2.07
C TYR A 91 -9.52 -14.82 -1.84
N LEU A 92 -8.57 -14.35 -2.65
CA LEU A 92 -8.12 -12.96 -2.63
C LEU A 92 -9.26 -12.01 -3.03
N GLN A 93 -9.95 -12.28 -4.13
CA GLN A 93 -11.11 -11.48 -4.55
C GLN A 93 -12.22 -11.47 -3.49
N ASN A 94 -12.52 -12.63 -2.89
CA ASN A 94 -13.47 -12.71 -1.80
C ASN A 94 -13.03 -11.87 -0.59
N LEU A 95 -11.75 -11.90 -0.22
CA LEU A 95 -11.21 -11.06 0.85
C LEU A 95 -11.46 -9.58 0.56
N LEU A 96 -11.13 -9.10 -0.64
CA LEU A 96 -11.32 -7.70 -1.03
C LEU A 96 -12.81 -7.30 -1.05
N ILE A 97 -13.68 -8.18 -1.52
CA ILE A 97 -15.14 -7.95 -1.48
C ILE A 97 -15.65 -7.82 -0.04
N LEU A 98 -15.18 -8.68 0.88
CA LEU A 98 -15.56 -8.58 2.29
C LEU A 98 -15.05 -7.30 2.93
N LEU A 99 -13.84 -6.86 2.58
CA LEU A 99 -13.31 -5.57 3.03
C LEU A 99 -14.21 -4.41 2.59
N CYS A 100 -14.64 -4.38 1.32
CA CYS A 100 -15.57 -3.38 0.81
C CYS A 100 -16.94 -3.40 1.51
N ARG A 101 -17.43 -4.57 1.89
CA ARG A 101 -18.78 -4.73 2.42
C ARG A 101 -18.90 -4.47 3.91
N TYR A 102 -17.89 -4.86 4.67
CA TYR A 102 -18.01 -4.96 6.13
C TYR A 102 -17.03 -4.08 6.89
N CYS A 103 -15.98 -3.60 6.23
CA CYS A 103 -14.99 -2.79 6.90
C CYS A 103 -15.16 -1.32 6.54
N ASP A 104 -15.14 -0.46 7.55
CA ASP A 104 -14.94 0.96 7.32
C ASP A 104 -13.53 1.16 6.77
N ASN A 105 -13.46 1.68 5.56
CA ASN A 105 -12.19 2.11 5.00
C ASN A 105 -11.84 3.48 5.61
N LYS A 106 -10.82 3.49 6.43
CA LYS A 106 -10.24 4.75 6.88
C LYS A 106 -8.93 4.91 6.15
N PRO A 107 -8.70 6.07 5.49
CA PRO A 107 -7.38 6.35 4.96
C PRO A 107 -6.36 6.06 6.05
N ALA A 108 -5.24 5.48 5.69
CA ALA A 108 -4.13 5.21 6.59
C ALA A 108 -3.67 6.53 7.19
N SER A 109 -4.50 7.04 8.09
CA SER A 109 -4.08 8.13 8.93
C SER A 109 -3.19 7.51 9.98
N PRO A 110 -1.96 7.98 10.08
CA PRO A 110 -1.06 7.56 11.14
C PRO A 110 -1.70 7.63 12.53
N ALA A 111 -2.73 8.46 12.71
CA ALA A 111 -3.47 8.62 13.96
C ALA A 111 -4.34 7.41 14.38
N SER A 112 -4.65 6.49 13.47
CA SER A 112 -5.55 5.36 13.81
C SER A 112 -4.83 4.15 14.41
N LEU A 113 -3.51 4.12 14.40
CA LEU A 113 -2.70 2.99 14.91
C LEU A 113 -1.84 3.31 16.12
N VAL A 114 -1.70 4.58 16.45
CA VAL A 114 -0.87 5.01 17.58
C VAL A 114 -1.45 6.28 18.19
N ASP A 115 -1.57 6.33 19.51
CA ASP A 115 -1.96 7.52 20.29
C ASP A 115 -0.98 8.72 20.15
N THR A 116 -0.02 8.65 19.22
CA THR A 116 1.01 9.69 19.01
C THR A 116 1.46 9.80 17.56
N VAL A 117 0.55 10.10 16.63
CA VAL A 117 1.00 10.53 15.31
C VAL A 117 0.93 12.05 15.22
N SER A 118 2.10 12.64 15.16
CA SER A 118 2.25 14.09 15.04
C SER A 118 1.70 14.57 13.68
N ILE A 119 1.17 15.79 13.65
CA ILE A 119 0.82 16.55 12.42
C ILE A 119 1.96 16.46 11.35
N ALA A 120 3.15 16.10 11.82
CA ALA A 120 4.34 15.84 11.06
C ALA A 120 4.16 14.79 9.95
N ASP A 121 3.44 13.73 10.19
CA ASP A 121 3.36 12.60 9.27
C ASP A 121 2.39 12.86 8.12
N VAL A 122 1.37 13.71 8.34
CA VAL A 122 0.41 14.11 7.29
C VAL A 122 1.10 14.88 6.15
N SER A 123 2.08 15.72 6.46
CA SER A 123 2.83 16.46 5.44
C SER A 123 3.71 15.53 4.60
N VAL A 124 4.34 14.54 5.23
CA VAL A 124 5.15 13.55 4.53
C VAL A 124 4.28 12.66 3.64
N GLN A 125 3.12 12.26 4.15
CA GLN A 125 2.15 11.49 3.37
C GLN A 125 1.68 12.25 2.11
N LYS A 126 1.34 13.53 2.25
CA LYS A 126 0.98 14.38 1.11
C LYS A 126 2.12 14.48 0.09
N ALA A 127 3.36 14.61 0.57
CA ALA A 127 4.53 14.64 -0.29
C ALA A 127 4.70 13.32 -1.04
N MET A 128 4.57 12.18 -0.37
CA MET A 128 4.67 10.85 -1.00
C MET A 128 3.62 10.67 -2.09
N ASN A 129 2.36 11.03 -1.82
CA ASN A 129 1.29 10.97 -2.80
C ASN A 129 1.57 11.90 -4.00
N TYR A 130 2.07 13.11 -3.76
CA TYR A 130 2.44 14.02 -4.83
C TYR A 130 3.56 13.45 -5.71
N ILE A 131 4.60 12.87 -5.10
CA ILE A 131 5.71 12.22 -5.81
C ILE A 131 5.20 11.06 -6.66
N MET A 132 4.35 10.20 -6.11
CA MET A 132 3.78 9.06 -6.84
C MET A 132 2.96 9.49 -8.06
N LEU A 133 2.21 10.57 -7.97
CA LEU A 133 1.38 11.07 -9.06
C LEU A 133 2.16 11.88 -10.12
N ASN A 134 3.38 12.31 -9.81
CA ASN A 134 4.15 13.21 -10.65
C ASN A 134 5.61 12.75 -10.87
N TYR A 135 5.94 11.48 -10.57
CA TYR A 135 7.32 10.96 -10.64
C TYR A 135 7.99 11.16 -12.01
N ASN A 136 7.20 11.23 -13.08
CA ASN A 136 7.65 11.45 -14.46
C ASN A 136 8.02 12.93 -14.76
N LYS A 137 7.75 13.85 -13.83
CA LYS A 137 8.09 15.26 -13.94
C LYS A 137 9.37 15.58 -13.19
N ASP A 138 9.94 16.73 -13.48
CA ASP A 138 11.12 17.22 -12.79
C ASP A 138 10.73 17.90 -11.47
N ILE A 139 10.45 17.05 -10.45
CA ILE A 139 10.06 17.50 -9.13
C ILE A 139 11.28 17.73 -8.23
N THR A 140 11.24 18.83 -7.49
CA THR A 140 12.29 19.22 -6.56
C THR A 140 11.80 19.17 -5.10
N LEU A 141 12.75 19.05 -4.17
CA LEU A 141 12.44 19.09 -2.75
C LEU A 141 11.85 20.45 -2.34
N ASP A 142 12.35 21.53 -2.95
CA ASP A 142 11.89 22.90 -2.67
C ASP A 142 10.45 23.10 -3.10
N GLU A 143 10.07 22.61 -4.29
CA GLU A 143 8.70 22.65 -4.78
C GLU A 143 7.73 21.95 -3.84
N ILE A 144 8.09 20.76 -3.34
CA ILE A 144 7.22 20.04 -2.40
C ILE A 144 7.16 20.75 -1.04
N ALA A 145 8.28 21.29 -0.57
CA ALA A 145 8.33 22.03 0.68
C ALA A 145 7.44 23.29 0.59
N ASP A 146 7.48 24.02 -0.51
CA ASP A 146 6.62 25.19 -0.77
C ASP A 146 5.16 24.80 -0.83
N MET A 147 4.80 23.73 -1.54
CA MET A 147 3.43 23.19 -1.59
C MET A 147 2.88 22.86 -0.19
N LEU A 148 3.75 22.40 0.70
CA LEU A 148 3.40 22.03 2.07
C LEU A 148 3.53 23.19 3.06
N HIS A 149 3.96 24.38 2.62
CA HIS A 149 4.27 25.54 3.45
C HIS A 149 5.32 25.21 4.54
N LEU A 150 6.35 24.43 4.18
CA LEU A 150 7.43 24.01 5.07
C LEU A 150 8.78 24.55 4.61
N ASN A 151 9.69 24.75 5.56
CA ASN A 151 11.08 25.03 5.21
C ASN A 151 11.72 23.77 4.57
N PRO A 152 12.45 23.89 3.42
CA PRO A 152 13.03 22.75 2.72
C PRO A 152 13.96 21.90 3.59
N SER A 153 14.83 22.53 4.40
CA SER A 153 15.73 21.80 5.29
C SER A 153 14.99 21.04 6.40
N TYR A 154 13.93 21.62 6.93
CA TYR A 154 13.07 20.94 7.90
C TYR A 154 12.32 19.77 7.23
N PHE A 155 11.73 20.00 6.07
CA PHE A 155 11.03 18.96 5.31
C PHE A 155 11.96 17.80 4.95
N SER A 156 13.18 18.07 4.46
CA SER A 156 14.16 17.03 4.12
C SER A 156 14.50 16.12 5.30
N LYS A 157 14.79 16.70 6.46
CA LYS A 157 15.08 15.94 7.68
C LYS A 157 13.88 15.10 8.12
N LYS A 158 12.69 15.70 8.08
CA LYS A 158 11.45 15.08 8.46
C LYS A 158 11.07 13.92 7.51
N PHE A 159 11.15 14.15 6.21
CA PHE A 159 10.89 13.14 5.19
C PHE A 159 11.79 11.91 5.40
N LYS A 160 13.09 12.12 5.61
CA LYS A 160 14.04 11.05 5.90
C LYS A 160 13.75 10.35 7.23
N ALA A 161 13.36 11.07 8.27
CA ALA A 161 13.04 10.48 9.57
C ALA A 161 11.82 9.56 9.51
N VAL A 162 10.81 9.92 8.73
CA VAL A 162 9.56 9.14 8.58
C VAL A 162 9.76 7.96 7.64
N ASN A 163 10.38 8.18 6.45
CA ASN A 163 10.52 7.14 5.43
C ASN A 163 11.78 6.28 5.55
N GLY A 164 12.79 6.77 6.27
CA GLY A 164 14.11 6.14 6.30
C GLY A 164 15.01 6.52 5.11
N PHE A 165 14.46 7.08 4.04
CA PHE A 165 15.11 7.46 2.80
C PHE A 165 15.03 8.97 2.56
N GLY A 166 16.05 9.54 1.89
CA GLY A 166 16.00 10.92 1.43
C GLY A 166 15.03 11.10 0.26
N PHE A 167 14.58 12.34 0.03
CA PHE A 167 13.66 12.67 -1.06
C PHE A 167 14.14 12.16 -2.44
N LYS A 168 15.41 12.43 -2.81
CA LYS A 168 15.96 12.00 -4.11
C LYS A 168 16.02 10.47 -4.23
N GLU A 169 16.39 9.80 -3.16
CA GLU A 169 16.46 8.34 -3.10
C GLU A 169 15.06 7.73 -3.28
N TYR A 170 14.06 8.27 -2.60
CA TYR A 170 12.67 7.87 -2.72
C TYR A 170 12.15 8.07 -4.15
N LEU A 171 12.32 9.28 -4.73
CA LEU A 171 11.90 9.58 -6.11
C LEU A 171 12.57 8.64 -7.13
N ASN A 172 13.88 8.39 -6.98
CA ASN A 172 14.60 7.49 -7.88
C ASN A 172 14.09 6.05 -7.76
N THR A 173 13.80 5.58 -6.55
CA THR A 173 13.24 4.23 -6.36
C THR A 173 11.90 4.09 -7.09
N ILE A 174 11.01 5.09 -6.98
CA ILE A 174 9.72 5.07 -7.70
C ILE A 174 9.96 5.05 -9.21
N ARG A 175 10.87 5.87 -9.73
CA ARG A 175 11.20 5.92 -11.16
C ARG A 175 11.75 4.60 -11.68
N ILE A 176 12.66 3.98 -10.93
CA ILE A 176 13.26 2.68 -11.28
C ILE A 176 12.18 1.61 -11.34
N ASN A 177 11.33 1.53 -10.32
CA ASN A 177 10.27 0.53 -10.27
C ASN A 177 9.28 0.67 -11.44
N HIS A 178 8.87 1.90 -11.77
CA HIS A 178 8.02 2.14 -12.94
C HIS A 178 8.72 1.83 -14.27
N SER A 179 10.03 2.11 -14.37
CA SER A 179 10.80 1.75 -15.55
C SER A 179 10.90 0.23 -15.72
N GLU A 180 11.07 -0.49 -14.63
CA GLU A 180 11.08 -1.95 -14.63
C GLU A 180 9.74 -2.54 -15.11
N GLN A 181 8.61 -1.99 -14.61
CA GLN A 181 7.29 -2.39 -15.09
C GLN A 181 7.12 -2.13 -16.60
N LEU A 182 7.48 -0.94 -17.08
CA LEU A 182 7.39 -0.62 -18.51
C LEU A 182 8.20 -1.59 -19.37
N LEU A 183 9.40 -1.96 -18.94
CA LEU A 183 10.24 -2.92 -19.65
C LEU A 183 9.69 -4.35 -19.63
N LEU A 184 8.93 -4.72 -18.59
CA LEU A 184 8.33 -6.04 -18.49
C LEU A 184 6.99 -6.14 -19.22
N GLU A 185 6.22 -5.06 -19.28
CA GLU A 185 4.85 -5.04 -19.81
C GLU A 185 4.75 -4.52 -21.24
N THR A 186 5.82 -3.91 -21.78
CA THR A 186 5.84 -3.31 -23.11
C THR A 186 7.08 -3.70 -23.89
N ASP A 187 7.08 -3.47 -25.19
CA ASP A 187 8.25 -3.64 -26.08
C ASP A 187 9.18 -2.40 -26.12
N MET A 188 9.04 -1.49 -25.15
CA MET A 188 9.86 -0.28 -25.05
C MET A 188 11.32 -0.62 -24.75
N SER A 189 12.23 0.12 -25.37
CA SER A 189 13.66 0.01 -25.07
C SER A 189 14.07 0.92 -23.91
N ILE A 190 15.22 0.65 -23.28
CA ILE A 190 15.77 1.47 -22.17
C ILE A 190 15.95 2.95 -22.56
N THR A 191 16.02 3.25 -23.85
CA THR A 191 16.24 4.61 -24.37
C THR A 191 14.95 5.37 -24.73
N GLU A 192 13.83 4.71 -24.67
CA GLU A 192 12.48 5.29 -24.83
C GLU A 192 11.88 5.65 -23.48
#